data_d93664cffce67eca6eca6ee4d2c02c2d
#
_entry.id   d93664cffce67eca6eca6ee4d2c02c2d
#
_cell.length_a   1.000
_cell.length_b   1.000
_cell.length_c   1.000
_cell.angle_alpha   90.00
_cell.angle_beta   90.00
_cell.angle_gamma   90.00
#
_symmetry.space_group_name_H-M   'P 1'
#
loop_
_entity.id
_entity.type
_entity.pdbx_description
1 polymer ?
#
loop_
_entity_poly.entity_id
_entity_poly.type
_entity_poly.pdbx_seq_one_letter_code
_entity_poly.pdbx_strand_id
1 'polypeptide(L)'
;MSGTFIVPSAKTVADLLEEYTSVYGVSTWAMSTYEARRGLMFNYIIPIIGDMKPDDLNTRVMDRFYQSLLSVKTKTTNNRKPTNEFLTVHTVREIHKLLRNAFNQAVKWELMSKNPCVNATFPKEEHKKREIWTAETLQHALEVCDDNILSLAVNLSLPFISMISKDFLPLF
;
A
#
# COMPACT_ATOMS: atom_id res chain seq x y z
N MET A 1 -12.15 -44.04 -11.28
CA MET A 1 -10.96 -43.26 -11.81
C MET A 1 -10.83 -42.03 -10.95
N SER A 2 -9.97 -42.11 -9.93
CA SER A 2 -9.68 -40.97 -9.03
C SER A 2 -8.64 -40.09 -9.71
N GLY A 3 -9.10 -39.01 -10.31
CA GLY A 3 -8.23 -37.99 -10.83
C GLY A 3 -7.50 -37.34 -9.67
N THR A 4 -6.20 -37.61 -9.53
CA THR A 4 -5.31 -36.90 -8.63
C THR A 4 -5.22 -35.47 -9.16
N PHE A 5 -5.93 -34.53 -8.54
CA PHE A 5 -5.70 -33.11 -8.75
C PHE A 5 -4.26 -32.82 -8.27
N ILE A 6 -3.34 -32.72 -9.19
CA ILE A 6 -2.02 -32.16 -8.92
C ILE A 6 -2.28 -30.67 -8.72
N VAL A 7 -2.37 -30.24 -7.48
CA VAL A 7 -2.31 -28.82 -7.13
C VAL A 7 -0.93 -28.35 -7.59
N PRO A 8 -0.82 -27.42 -8.54
CA PRO A 8 0.47 -26.87 -8.91
C PRO A 8 1.02 -26.16 -7.66
N SER A 9 1.98 -26.77 -6.99
CA SER A 9 2.67 -26.06 -5.91
C SER A 9 3.41 -24.89 -6.51
N ALA A 10 3.14 -23.68 -6.09
CA ALA A 10 3.85 -22.50 -6.53
C ALA A 10 5.36 -22.74 -6.33
N LYS A 11 6.10 -22.83 -7.43
CA LYS A 11 7.54 -23.13 -7.38
C LYS A 11 8.35 -21.92 -6.93
N THR A 12 7.84 -20.73 -7.23
CA THR A 12 8.50 -19.45 -6.96
C THR A 12 7.52 -18.48 -6.31
N VAL A 13 8.06 -17.41 -5.74
CA VAL A 13 7.24 -16.30 -5.20
C VAL A 13 6.44 -15.63 -6.32
N ALA A 14 6.99 -15.55 -7.53
CA ALA A 14 6.28 -15.02 -8.68
C ALA A 14 5.04 -15.85 -9.02
N ASP A 15 5.17 -17.19 -9.09
CA ASP A 15 4.05 -18.11 -9.33
C ASP A 15 2.97 -17.96 -8.25
N LEU A 16 3.37 -17.88 -6.98
CA LEU A 16 2.45 -17.71 -5.86
C LEU A 16 1.68 -16.40 -5.94
N LEU A 17 2.35 -15.31 -6.29
CA LEU A 17 1.70 -14.00 -6.42
C LEU A 17 0.76 -13.96 -7.63
N GLU A 18 1.09 -14.63 -8.71
CA GLU A 18 0.24 -14.75 -9.88
C GLU A 18 -1.02 -15.57 -9.56
N GLU A 19 -0.87 -16.69 -8.86
CA GLU A 19 -1.98 -17.53 -8.40
C GLU A 19 -2.87 -16.73 -7.41
N TYR A 20 -2.27 -16.02 -6.44
CA TYR A 20 -3.00 -15.15 -5.52
C TYR A 20 -3.80 -14.08 -6.24
N THR A 21 -3.24 -13.49 -7.28
CA THR A 21 -3.89 -12.43 -8.06
C THR A 21 -5.01 -12.97 -8.91
N SER A 22 -4.81 -14.11 -9.57
CA SER A 22 -5.80 -14.72 -10.48
C SER A 22 -6.97 -15.36 -9.73
N VAL A 23 -6.72 -16.00 -8.61
CA VAL A 23 -7.77 -16.73 -7.85
C VAL A 23 -8.46 -15.79 -6.85
N TYR A 24 -7.71 -15.07 -6.05
CA TYR A 24 -8.25 -14.22 -4.99
C TYR A 24 -8.48 -12.78 -5.45
N GLY A 25 -7.49 -12.21 -6.17
CA GLY A 25 -7.52 -10.80 -6.58
C GLY A 25 -8.68 -10.48 -7.52
N VAL A 26 -8.87 -11.28 -8.55
CA VAL A 26 -9.93 -11.08 -9.56
C VAL A 26 -11.33 -11.12 -8.92
N SER A 27 -11.53 -11.98 -7.95
CA SER A 27 -12.84 -12.14 -7.30
C SER A 27 -13.14 -11.11 -6.21
N THR A 28 -12.09 -10.46 -5.63
CA THR A 28 -12.26 -9.70 -4.39
C THR A 28 -11.95 -8.22 -4.56
N TRP A 29 -11.08 -7.84 -5.54
CA TRP A 29 -10.62 -6.47 -5.66
C TRP A 29 -11.38 -5.68 -6.72
N ALA A 30 -11.61 -4.38 -6.43
CA ALA A 30 -12.01 -3.45 -7.46
C ALA A 30 -10.91 -3.33 -8.53
N MET A 31 -11.29 -3.03 -9.79
CA MET A 31 -10.36 -2.97 -10.92
C MET A 31 -9.16 -2.05 -10.66
N SER A 32 -9.39 -0.86 -10.10
CA SER A 32 -8.32 0.09 -9.77
C SER A 32 -7.34 -0.46 -8.73
N THR A 33 -7.84 -1.21 -7.75
CA THR A 33 -7.01 -1.88 -6.73
C THR A 33 -6.20 -3.01 -7.34
N TYR A 34 -6.82 -3.78 -8.24
CA TYR A 34 -6.18 -4.86 -8.97
C TYR A 34 -4.98 -4.34 -9.79
N GLU A 35 -5.19 -3.31 -10.59
CA GLU A 35 -4.15 -2.68 -11.40
C GLU A 35 -3.01 -2.12 -10.55
N ALA A 36 -3.34 -1.39 -9.47
CA ALA A 36 -2.36 -0.83 -8.57
C ALA A 36 -1.49 -1.91 -7.91
N ARG A 37 -2.10 -2.98 -7.37
CA ARG A 37 -1.38 -4.09 -6.75
C ARG A 37 -0.55 -4.86 -7.74
N ARG A 38 -1.08 -5.12 -8.94
CA ARG A 38 -0.34 -5.74 -10.02
C ARG A 38 0.89 -4.91 -10.40
N GLY A 39 0.73 -3.58 -10.49
CA GLY A 39 1.84 -2.67 -10.72
C GLY A 39 2.95 -2.77 -9.64
N LEU A 40 2.58 -2.88 -8.36
CA LEU A 40 3.54 -3.07 -7.28
C LEU A 40 4.28 -4.42 -7.40
N MET A 41 3.57 -5.50 -7.75
CA MET A 41 4.15 -6.83 -7.93
C MET A 41 5.19 -6.84 -9.05
N PHE A 42 4.81 -6.41 -10.25
CA PHE A 42 5.68 -6.46 -11.43
C PHE A 42 6.84 -5.48 -11.38
N ASN A 43 6.62 -4.31 -10.77
CA ASN A 43 7.65 -3.28 -10.76
C ASN A 43 8.67 -3.44 -9.64
N TYR A 44 8.28 -3.99 -8.48
CA TYR A 44 9.10 -3.93 -7.28
C TYR A 44 9.29 -5.26 -6.56
N ILE A 45 8.33 -6.19 -6.63
CA ILE A 45 8.42 -7.44 -5.88
C ILE A 45 9.08 -8.53 -6.73
N ILE A 46 8.51 -8.85 -7.88
CA ILE A 46 8.98 -9.92 -8.76
C ILE A 46 10.43 -9.74 -9.18
N PRO A 47 10.92 -8.53 -9.55
CA PRO A 47 12.32 -8.37 -9.96
C PRO A 47 13.35 -8.63 -8.85
N ILE A 48 12.95 -8.62 -7.58
CA ILE A 48 13.88 -8.74 -6.44
C ILE A 48 13.79 -10.10 -5.77
N ILE A 49 12.57 -10.58 -5.52
CA ILE A 49 12.33 -11.83 -4.78
C ILE A 49 11.50 -12.85 -5.56
N GLY A 50 11.10 -12.54 -6.81
CA GLY A 50 10.19 -13.37 -7.59
C GLY A 50 10.71 -14.78 -7.86
N ASP A 51 12.01 -14.94 -8.10
CA ASP A 51 12.64 -16.23 -8.41
C ASP A 51 12.93 -17.10 -7.16
N MET A 52 12.76 -16.53 -5.97
CA MET A 52 12.96 -17.26 -4.71
C MET A 52 11.86 -18.28 -4.50
N LYS A 53 12.19 -19.39 -3.82
CA LYS A 53 11.17 -20.34 -3.37
C LYS A 53 10.46 -19.77 -2.13
N PRO A 54 9.15 -20.00 -1.98
CA PRO A 54 8.41 -19.58 -0.80
C PRO A 54 9.02 -20.08 0.52
N ASP A 55 9.58 -21.28 0.55
CA ASP A 55 10.20 -21.87 1.74
C ASP A 55 11.52 -21.20 2.13
N ASP A 56 12.23 -20.57 1.19
CA ASP A 56 13.47 -19.84 1.46
C ASP A 56 13.21 -18.45 2.07
N LEU A 57 11.95 -17.97 2.03
CA LEU A 57 11.57 -16.70 2.62
C LEU A 57 11.50 -16.81 4.14
N ASN A 58 12.31 -16.00 4.79
CA ASN A 58 12.26 -15.82 6.24
C ASN A 58 12.21 -14.34 6.59
N THR A 59 11.95 -14.03 7.86
CA THR A 59 11.83 -12.65 8.35
C THR A 59 13.05 -11.80 8.00
N ARG A 60 14.26 -12.36 8.10
CA ARG A 60 15.50 -11.65 7.78
C ARG A 60 15.61 -11.29 6.29
N VAL A 61 15.14 -12.17 5.42
CA VAL A 61 15.08 -11.89 3.96
C VAL A 61 14.09 -10.76 3.71
N MET A 62 12.94 -10.77 4.37
CA MET A 62 11.93 -9.71 4.24
C MET A 62 12.44 -8.35 4.75
N ASP A 63 13.14 -8.33 5.88
CA ASP A 63 13.74 -7.10 6.40
C ASP A 63 14.75 -6.50 5.40
N ARG A 64 15.63 -7.33 4.83
CA ARG A 64 16.59 -6.89 3.80
C ARG A 64 15.89 -6.42 2.53
N PHE A 65 14.85 -7.12 2.11
CA PHE A 65 14.03 -6.73 0.97
C PHE A 65 13.42 -5.34 1.16
N TYR A 66 12.81 -5.05 2.31
CA TYR A 66 12.23 -3.73 2.58
C TYR A 66 13.28 -2.62 2.63
N GLN A 67 14.46 -2.90 3.16
CA GLN A 67 15.56 -1.94 3.13
C GLN A 67 16.05 -1.69 1.70
N SER A 68 16.18 -2.71 0.88
CA SER A 68 16.61 -2.56 -0.52
C SER A 68 15.62 -1.74 -1.35
N LEU A 69 14.31 -1.85 -1.07
CA LEU A 69 13.28 -1.08 -1.78
C LEU A 69 13.47 0.44 -1.67
N LEU A 70 14.00 0.94 -0.55
CA LEU A 70 14.24 2.38 -0.37
C LEU A 70 15.31 2.94 -1.32
N SER A 71 16.16 2.07 -1.88
CA SER A 71 17.17 2.42 -2.89
C SER A 71 16.69 2.21 -4.33
N VAL A 72 15.46 1.73 -4.52
CA VAL A 72 14.89 1.50 -5.84
C VAL A 72 14.25 2.78 -6.36
N LYS A 73 14.56 3.13 -7.61
CA LYS A 73 13.94 4.28 -8.29
C LYS A 73 12.47 4.05 -8.55
N THR A 74 11.68 5.08 -8.35
CA THR A 74 10.25 5.05 -8.64
C THR A 74 10.02 4.94 -10.14
N LYS A 75 9.26 3.94 -10.57
CA LYS A 75 8.90 3.78 -11.98
C LYS A 75 7.73 4.69 -12.35
N THR A 76 7.81 5.27 -13.54
CA THR A 76 6.70 6.07 -14.11
C THR A 76 5.50 5.18 -14.36
N THR A 77 4.34 5.57 -13.87
CA THR A 77 3.07 4.87 -14.11
C THR A 77 2.10 5.82 -14.78
N ASN A 78 1.44 5.38 -15.85
CA ASN A 78 0.41 6.15 -16.57
C ASN A 78 0.86 7.55 -17.04
N ASN A 79 2.06 7.67 -17.59
CA ASN A 79 2.66 8.93 -18.09
C ASN A 79 2.80 10.05 -17.05
N ARG A 80 2.63 9.74 -15.76
CA ARG A 80 2.89 10.71 -14.67
C ARG A 80 4.32 10.55 -14.19
N LYS A 81 5.07 11.66 -14.19
CA LYS A 81 6.39 11.69 -13.56
C LYS A 81 6.25 11.42 -12.07
N PRO A 82 7.06 10.53 -11.49
CA PRO A 82 7.03 10.29 -10.06
C PRO A 82 7.44 11.56 -9.30
N THR A 83 6.77 11.83 -8.19
CA THR A 83 7.08 12.97 -7.32
C THR A 83 8.41 12.79 -6.60
N ASN A 84 8.77 11.53 -6.31
CA ASN A 84 10.02 11.18 -5.62
C ASN A 84 10.88 10.31 -6.53
N GLU A 85 12.18 10.52 -6.49
CA GLU A 85 13.14 9.73 -7.27
C GLU A 85 13.20 8.27 -6.79
N PHE A 86 13.15 8.05 -5.48
CA PHE A 86 13.17 6.72 -4.85
C PHE A 86 11.82 6.39 -4.21
N LEU A 87 11.61 5.10 -3.96
CA LEU A 87 10.40 4.64 -3.28
C LEU A 87 10.31 5.23 -1.87
N THR A 88 9.11 5.70 -1.54
CA THR A 88 8.83 6.22 -0.20
C THR A 88 8.53 5.08 0.78
N VAL A 89 8.73 5.34 2.07
CA VAL A 89 8.36 4.40 3.15
C VAL A 89 6.87 4.02 3.06
N HIS A 90 6.01 4.95 2.63
CA HIS A 90 4.60 4.66 2.39
C HIS A 90 4.40 3.57 1.33
N THR A 91 5.10 3.64 0.19
CA THR A 91 5.02 2.62 -0.86
C THR A 91 5.56 1.27 -0.38
N VAL A 92 6.66 1.27 0.39
CA VAL A 92 7.19 0.05 1.01
C VAL A 92 6.17 -0.59 1.97
N ARG A 93 5.42 0.23 2.71
CA ARG A 93 4.33 -0.23 3.58
C ARG A 93 3.18 -0.86 2.79
N GLU A 94 2.80 -0.30 1.65
CA GLU A 94 1.77 -0.89 0.80
C GLU A 94 2.23 -2.23 0.19
N ILE A 95 3.52 -2.33 -0.20
CA ILE A 95 4.12 -3.59 -0.63
C ILE A 95 4.10 -4.62 0.52
N HIS A 96 4.45 -4.22 1.74
CA HIS A 96 4.37 -5.10 2.92
C HIS A 96 2.95 -5.63 3.15
N LYS A 97 1.94 -4.75 3.13
CA LYS A 97 0.53 -5.15 3.29
C LYS A 97 0.11 -6.17 2.22
N LEU A 98 0.51 -5.93 0.98
CA LEU A 98 0.21 -6.81 -0.14
C LEU A 98 0.83 -8.20 0.06
N LEU A 99 2.14 -8.26 0.35
CA LEU A 99 2.85 -9.51 0.60
C LEU A 99 2.33 -10.25 1.83
N ARG A 100 2.06 -9.53 2.93
CA ARG A 100 1.48 -10.12 4.14
C ARG A 100 0.14 -10.80 3.86
N ASN A 101 -0.71 -10.17 3.04
CA ASN A 101 -2.00 -10.75 2.67
C ASN A 101 -1.84 -11.94 1.73
N ALA A 102 -0.96 -11.85 0.73
CA ALA A 102 -0.68 -12.95 -0.19
C ALA A 102 -0.11 -14.17 0.54
N PHE A 103 0.87 -13.99 1.41
CA PHE A 103 1.45 -15.09 2.18
C PHE A 103 0.50 -15.63 3.26
N ASN A 104 -0.37 -14.82 3.85
CA ASN A 104 -1.45 -15.34 4.70
C ASN A 104 -2.41 -16.25 3.91
N GLN A 105 -2.70 -15.89 2.67
CA GLN A 105 -3.54 -16.71 1.80
C GLN A 105 -2.80 -17.98 1.37
N ALA A 106 -1.49 -17.90 1.08
CA ALA A 106 -0.67 -19.07 0.78
C ALA A 106 -0.58 -20.07 1.96
N VAL A 107 -0.52 -19.56 3.20
CA VAL A 107 -0.60 -20.42 4.40
C VAL A 107 -1.98 -21.10 4.49
N LYS A 108 -3.08 -20.41 4.18
CA LYS A 108 -4.43 -21.02 4.14
C LYS A 108 -4.58 -22.06 3.03
N TRP A 109 -3.86 -21.91 1.93
CA TRP A 109 -3.80 -22.87 0.83
C TRP A 109 -2.80 -24.00 1.07
N GLU A 110 -2.14 -24.02 2.23
CA GLU A 110 -1.11 -25.00 2.60
C GLU A 110 0.12 -24.99 1.68
N LEU A 111 0.33 -23.89 0.94
CA LEU A 111 1.50 -23.69 0.09
C LEU A 111 2.73 -23.21 0.88
N MET A 112 2.53 -22.68 2.08
CA MET A 112 3.56 -22.20 3.01
C MET A 112 3.23 -22.62 4.44
N SER A 113 4.24 -22.98 5.23
CA SER A 113 4.04 -23.34 6.64
C SER A 113 3.83 -22.12 7.55
N LYS A 114 4.38 -20.96 7.19
CA LYS A 114 4.29 -19.72 7.97
C LYS A 114 4.45 -18.50 7.08
N ASN A 115 3.90 -17.37 7.51
CA ASN A 115 4.06 -16.10 6.82
C ASN A 115 5.29 -15.34 7.34
N PRO A 116 6.33 -15.10 6.52
CA PRO A 116 7.56 -14.42 6.93
C PRO A 116 7.37 -12.92 7.21
N CYS A 117 6.27 -12.32 6.71
CA CYS A 117 5.99 -10.89 6.89
C CYS A 117 5.42 -10.54 8.28
N VAL A 118 4.93 -11.51 9.06
CA VAL A 118 4.23 -11.22 10.32
C VAL A 118 5.13 -10.48 11.31
N ASN A 119 6.39 -10.93 11.42
CA ASN A 119 7.37 -10.38 12.35
C ASN A 119 8.43 -9.52 11.64
N ALA A 120 8.24 -9.19 10.36
CA ALA A 120 9.20 -8.40 9.63
C ALA A 120 9.14 -6.93 10.06
N THR A 121 10.32 -6.33 10.18
CA THR A 121 10.52 -4.93 10.52
C THR A 121 10.67 -4.12 9.24
N PHE A 122 9.89 -3.06 9.11
CA PHE A 122 10.03 -2.14 7.98
C PHE A 122 10.42 -0.74 8.45
N PRO A 123 10.99 0.10 7.57
CA PRO A 123 11.48 1.41 7.92
C PRO A 123 10.39 2.30 8.55
N LYS A 124 10.77 3.07 9.56
CA LYS A 124 9.88 4.05 10.16
C LYS A 124 9.67 5.22 9.21
N GLU A 125 8.44 5.66 9.11
CA GLU A 125 8.09 6.89 8.40
C GLU A 125 8.29 8.07 9.34
N GLU A 126 9.10 9.03 8.94
CA GLU A 126 9.13 10.34 9.59
C GLU A 126 7.88 11.09 9.17
N HIS A 127 6.90 11.15 10.04
CA HIS A 127 5.71 11.95 9.80
C HIS A 127 6.09 13.44 9.91
N LYS A 128 6.22 14.10 8.77
CA LYS A 128 6.20 15.56 8.76
C LYS A 128 4.85 15.98 9.33
N LYS A 129 4.88 16.72 10.46
CA LYS A 129 3.67 17.35 10.99
C LYS A 129 3.08 18.19 9.86
N ARG A 130 1.85 17.91 9.47
CA ARG A 130 1.14 18.79 8.55
C ARG A 130 0.89 20.08 9.29
N GLU A 131 1.25 21.19 8.68
CA GLU A 131 0.84 22.51 9.17
C GLU A 131 -0.69 22.55 9.05
N ILE A 132 -1.33 22.77 10.20
CA ILE A 132 -2.77 23.01 10.24
C ILE A 132 -2.93 24.49 9.97
N TRP A 133 -3.68 24.84 8.95
CA TRP A 133 -3.97 26.23 8.67
C TRP A 133 -4.72 26.84 9.83
N THR A 134 -4.23 28.00 10.29
CA THR A 134 -4.95 28.80 11.28
C THR A 134 -6.18 29.45 10.61
N ALA A 135 -7.11 29.96 11.42
CA ALA A 135 -8.27 30.67 10.91
C ALA A 135 -7.87 31.87 10.05
N GLU A 136 -6.80 32.60 10.47
CA GLU A 136 -6.26 33.75 9.73
C GLU A 136 -5.66 33.32 8.38
N THR A 137 -4.91 32.21 8.35
CA THR A 137 -4.33 31.68 7.11
C THR A 137 -5.43 31.26 6.13
N LEU A 138 -6.50 30.65 6.63
CA LEU A 138 -7.64 30.23 5.83
C LEU A 138 -8.40 31.45 5.27
N GLN A 139 -8.61 32.48 6.11
CA GLN A 139 -9.28 33.71 5.70
C GLN A 139 -8.48 34.45 4.62
N HIS A 140 -7.17 34.58 4.80
CA HIS A 140 -6.30 35.16 3.80
C HIS A 140 -6.29 34.35 2.48
N ALA A 141 -6.27 33.03 2.56
CA ALA A 141 -6.35 32.17 1.39
C ALA A 141 -7.68 32.37 0.61
N LEU A 142 -8.78 32.58 1.32
CA LEU A 142 -10.09 32.86 0.71
C LEU A 142 -10.15 34.26 0.06
N GLU A 143 -9.47 35.25 0.62
CA GLU A 143 -9.40 36.60 0.06
C GLU A 143 -8.57 36.66 -1.25
N VAL A 144 -7.54 35.81 -1.36
CA VAL A 144 -6.66 35.72 -2.52
C VAL A 144 -7.19 34.76 -3.60
N CYS A 145 -8.16 33.90 -3.25
CA CYS A 145 -8.68 32.88 -4.13
C CYS A 145 -9.81 33.43 -5.03
N ASP A 146 -9.57 33.58 -6.31
CA ASP A 146 -10.57 34.00 -7.29
C ASP A 146 -11.53 32.87 -7.72
N ASP A 147 -11.38 31.65 -7.17
CA ASP A 147 -12.24 30.50 -7.47
C ASP A 147 -13.49 30.49 -6.58
N ASN A 148 -14.59 30.94 -7.13
CA ASN A 148 -15.88 30.98 -6.47
C ASN A 148 -16.38 29.62 -5.98
N ILE A 149 -16.03 28.52 -6.67
CA ILE A 149 -16.45 27.17 -6.31
C ILE A 149 -15.67 26.70 -5.07
N LEU A 150 -14.36 26.95 -5.04
CA LEU A 150 -13.51 26.62 -3.91
C LEU A 150 -13.90 27.45 -2.67
N SER A 151 -14.13 28.74 -2.85
CA SER A 151 -14.60 29.63 -1.78
C SER A 151 -15.95 29.15 -1.20
N LEU A 152 -16.89 28.78 -2.06
CA LEU A 152 -18.19 28.24 -1.64
C LEU A 152 -18.01 26.92 -0.88
N ALA A 153 -17.18 26.00 -1.37
CA ALA A 153 -16.94 24.70 -0.74
C ALA A 153 -16.32 24.87 0.66
N VAL A 154 -15.35 25.77 0.82
CA VAL A 154 -14.74 26.05 2.12
C VAL A 154 -15.75 26.67 3.08
N ASN A 155 -16.52 27.68 2.65
CA ASN A 155 -17.53 28.33 3.47
C ASN A 155 -18.65 27.37 3.91
N LEU A 156 -19.01 26.40 3.07
CA LEU A 156 -19.99 25.37 3.44
C LEU A 156 -19.42 24.34 4.41
N SER A 157 -18.11 24.05 4.34
CA SER A 157 -17.48 23.05 5.23
C SER A 157 -17.18 23.57 6.63
N LEU A 158 -16.91 24.85 6.81
CA LEU A 158 -16.58 25.47 8.10
C LEU A 158 -17.61 25.25 9.20
N PRO A 159 -18.95 25.43 8.98
CA PRO A 159 -19.96 25.18 9.99
C PRO A 159 -19.99 23.73 10.46
N PHE A 160 -19.77 22.76 9.54
CA PHE A 160 -19.74 21.32 9.87
C PHE A 160 -18.54 20.96 10.74
N ILE A 161 -17.37 21.56 10.47
CA ILE A 161 -16.16 21.34 11.29
C ILE A 161 -16.33 21.90 12.70
N SER A 162 -16.96 23.08 12.84
CA SER A 162 -17.23 23.69 14.14
C SER A 162 -18.29 22.92 14.95
N MET A 163 -19.24 22.29 14.29
CA MET A 163 -20.26 21.46 14.91
C MET A 163 -19.66 20.15 15.44
N ILE A 164 -18.82 19.47 14.64
CA ILE A 164 -18.10 18.25 15.04
C ILE A 164 -17.13 18.54 16.21
N SER A 165 -16.46 19.71 16.20
CA SER A 165 -15.52 20.09 17.26
C SER A 165 -16.19 20.36 18.60
N LYS A 166 -17.44 20.80 18.62
CA LYS A 166 -18.20 21.02 19.87
C LYS A 166 -18.67 19.73 20.51
N ASP A 167 -18.95 18.70 19.72
CA ASP A 167 -19.39 17.39 20.22
C ASP A 167 -18.21 16.51 20.71
N PHE A 168 -16.96 16.91 20.45
CA PHE A 168 -15.75 16.17 20.83
C PHE A 168 -14.92 16.79 21.95
N LEU A 169 -15.37 17.88 22.59
CA LEU A 169 -14.77 18.38 23.82
C LEU A 169 -15.51 17.75 25.01
N PRO A 170 -14.94 16.72 25.66
CA PRO A 170 -15.45 16.30 26.96
C PRO A 170 -15.23 17.43 27.96
N LEU A 171 -16.28 17.76 28.69
CA LEU A 171 -16.28 18.56 29.88
C LEU A 171 -15.12 18.15 30.82
N PHE A 172 -14.11 18.99 30.94
CA PHE A 172 -13.24 19.09 32.11
C PHE A 172 -13.10 20.58 32.46
#